data_2fac60dea6b052423915e750fabf15c9
#
_entry.id   2fac60dea6b052423915e750fabf15c9
#
_cell.length_a   1.000
_cell.length_b   1.000
_cell.length_c   1.000
_cell.angle_alpha   90.00
_cell.angle_beta   90.00
_cell.angle_gamma   90.00
#
_symmetry.space_group_name_H-M   'P 1'
#
loop_
_entity.id
_entity.type
_entity.pdbx_description
1 polymer ?
#
loop_
_entity_poly.entity_id
_entity_poly.type
_entity_poly.pdbx_seq_one_letter_code
_entity_poly.pdbx_strand_id
1 'polypeptide(L)'
;SSSFANEWNSTYLNLYNLAVLRKKCESGVNKGQYDLLGMTLTLEALNWGVLTDLHGDVPMSECFSDVSAPKIDSQKAIYDSIFAKLDAAQANFVRGASMKNGTTQDVIFKGNLQKWSGFAHALKARYLLHTYGVNKTDALLREVLSETDAAIAVGFDGSNLNVFDTGSQNNSWYAYWYSREYIGATTTVDNLLKDRNDPREPIYNYACYKDITGADTVATPGDAKLAAEQEGVNVPAFYLNPAAYEHLFSKSEL
;
A
#
# COMPACT_ATOMS: atom_id res chain seq x y z
N SER A 1 -19.30 -8.78 13.48
CA SER A 1 -18.02 -9.50 13.51
C SER A 1 -16.88 -8.49 13.59
N SER A 2 -15.94 -8.73 14.49
CA SER A 2 -14.82 -7.83 14.79
C SER A 2 -13.72 -7.79 13.72
N SER A 3 -13.83 -8.59 12.66
CA SER A 3 -12.74 -8.80 11.70
C SER A 3 -12.36 -7.56 10.89
N PHE A 4 -13.29 -6.68 10.60
CA PHE A 4 -13.05 -5.45 9.83
C PHE A 4 -12.90 -4.20 10.70
N ALA A 5 -13.13 -4.29 12.01
CA ALA A 5 -13.04 -3.15 12.90
C ALA A 5 -11.60 -2.65 13.08
N ASN A 6 -10.61 -3.55 12.96
CA ASN A 6 -9.21 -3.19 13.12
C ASN A 6 -8.72 -2.32 11.95
N GLU A 7 -9.01 -2.71 10.71
CA GLU A 7 -8.70 -1.92 9.52
C GLU A 7 -9.39 -0.56 9.57
N TRP A 8 -10.67 -0.55 9.86
CA TRP A 8 -11.45 0.68 10.01
C TRP A 8 -10.80 1.63 11.02
N ASN A 9 -10.58 1.14 12.25
CA ASN A 9 -10.06 1.98 13.33
C ASN A 9 -8.62 2.45 13.06
N SER A 10 -7.75 1.57 12.57
CA SER A 10 -6.36 1.93 12.29
C SER A 10 -6.25 2.92 11.13
N THR A 11 -7.07 2.75 10.08
CA THR A 11 -7.07 3.67 8.95
C THR A 11 -7.58 5.06 9.35
N TYR A 12 -8.66 5.14 10.14
CA TYR A 12 -9.13 6.44 10.64
C TYR A 12 -8.13 7.10 11.60
N LEU A 13 -7.42 6.33 12.42
CA LEU A 13 -6.35 6.87 13.27
C LEU A 13 -5.20 7.43 12.43
N ASN A 14 -4.79 6.73 11.37
CA ASN A 14 -3.79 7.22 10.43
C ASN A 14 -4.26 8.51 9.74
N LEU A 15 -5.49 8.53 9.25
CA LEU A 15 -6.09 9.69 8.60
C LEU A 15 -6.20 10.89 9.55
N TYR A 16 -6.55 10.67 10.82
CA TYR A 16 -6.54 11.72 11.84
C TYR A 16 -5.14 12.33 12.02
N ASN A 17 -4.11 11.49 12.16
CA ASN A 17 -2.74 11.95 12.30
C ASN A 17 -2.27 12.73 11.05
N LEU A 18 -2.63 12.25 9.86
CA LEU A 18 -2.34 12.95 8.60
C LEU A 18 -3.08 14.29 8.51
N ALA A 19 -4.34 14.34 8.91
CA ALA A 19 -5.13 15.59 8.93
C ALA A 19 -4.52 16.63 9.89
N VAL A 20 -4.04 16.19 11.07
CA VAL A 20 -3.32 17.07 12.01
C VAL A 20 -2.02 17.57 11.39
N LEU A 21 -1.25 16.69 10.71
CA LEU A 21 -0.01 17.09 10.04
C LEU A 21 -0.29 18.06 8.90
N ARG A 22 -1.28 17.79 8.07
CA ARG A 22 -1.72 18.68 6.99
C ARG A 22 -2.05 20.08 7.53
N LYS A 23 -2.86 20.17 8.61
CA LYS A 23 -3.19 21.45 9.25
C LYS A 23 -1.95 22.18 9.75
N LYS A 24 -0.96 21.47 10.29
CA LYS A 24 0.33 22.07 10.69
C LYS A 24 1.11 22.62 9.49
N CYS A 25 1.06 21.96 8.33
CA CYS A 25 1.72 22.41 7.11
C CYS A 25 0.97 23.58 6.44
N GLU A 26 -0.35 23.62 6.51
CA GLU A 26 -1.16 24.67 5.90
C GLU A 26 -1.14 25.98 6.68
N SER A 27 -1.26 25.92 8.01
CA SER A 27 -1.46 27.10 8.87
C SER A 27 -0.72 27.04 10.20
N GLY A 28 -0.05 25.94 10.55
CA GLY A 28 0.61 25.73 11.84
C GLY A 28 2.13 25.91 11.78
N VAL A 29 2.81 25.20 12.68
CA VAL A 29 4.28 25.29 12.90
C VAL A 29 5.11 24.83 11.69
N ASN A 30 4.53 24.02 10.80
CA ASN A 30 5.18 23.55 9.58
C ASN A 30 4.71 24.31 8.33
N LYS A 31 4.13 25.50 8.50
CA LYS A 31 3.67 26.31 7.37
C LYS A 31 4.82 26.60 6.40
N GLY A 32 4.56 26.30 5.12
CA GLY A 32 5.54 26.48 4.07
C GLY A 32 6.43 25.26 3.80
N GLN A 33 6.31 24.18 4.56
CA GLN A 33 6.95 22.89 4.25
C GLN A 33 6.12 22.16 3.19
N TYR A 34 6.27 22.57 1.95
CA TYR A 34 5.50 22.06 0.82
C TYR A 34 5.81 20.60 0.48
N ASP A 35 7.08 20.20 0.63
CA ASP A 35 7.52 18.81 0.52
C ASP A 35 6.73 17.90 1.47
N LEU A 36 6.70 18.26 2.75
CA LEU A 36 5.96 17.50 3.76
C LEU A 36 4.45 17.52 3.52
N LEU A 37 3.91 18.65 3.04
CA LEU A 37 2.49 18.74 2.68
C LEU A 37 2.15 17.82 1.50
N GLY A 38 3.00 17.77 0.48
CA GLY A 38 2.81 16.85 -0.65
C GLY A 38 2.82 15.38 -0.22
N MET A 39 3.79 14.98 0.63
CA MET A 39 3.84 13.63 1.21
C MET A 39 2.57 13.30 2.01
N THR A 40 2.13 14.25 2.84
CA THR A 40 0.92 14.09 3.67
C THR A 40 -0.32 13.87 2.81
N LEU A 41 -0.52 14.68 1.78
CA LEU A 41 -1.66 14.56 0.85
C LEU A 41 -1.64 13.24 0.08
N THR A 42 -0.46 12.76 -0.33
CA THR A 42 -0.31 11.46 -0.99
C THR A 42 -0.71 10.32 -0.06
N LEU A 43 -0.28 10.36 1.20
CA LEU A 43 -0.65 9.34 2.19
C LEU A 43 -2.13 9.44 2.62
N GLU A 44 -2.71 10.64 2.68
CA GLU A 44 -4.16 10.78 2.87
C GLU A 44 -4.92 10.12 1.71
N ALA A 45 -4.51 10.36 0.46
CA ALA A 45 -5.12 9.76 -0.71
C ALA A 45 -5.04 8.23 -0.68
N LEU A 46 -3.88 7.67 -0.33
CA LEU A 46 -3.69 6.23 -0.17
C LEU A 46 -4.65 5.64 0.88
N ASN A 47 -4.71 6.24 2.07
CA ASN A 47 -5.54 5.72 3.16
C ASN A 47 -7.05 5.87 2.86
N TRP A 48 -7.48 6.98 2.25
CA TRP A 48 -8.87 7.14 1.80
C TRP A 48 -9.24 6.13 0.72
N GLY A 49 -8.32 5.84 -0.22
CA GLY A 49 -8.53 4.82 -1.25
C GLY A 49 -8.72 3.44 -0.65
N VAL A 50 -7.82 3.01 0.23
CA VAL A 50 -7.94 1.72 0.93
C VAL A 50 -9.27 1.62 1.69
N LEU A 51 -9.64 2.68 2.41
CA LEU A 51 -10.86 2.68 3.22
C LEU A 51 -12.13 2.57 2.35
N THR A 52 -12.23 3.37 1.29
CA THR A 52 -13.41 3.36 0.42
C THR A 52 -13.49 2.10 -0.46
N ASP A 53 -12.34 1.54 -0.87
CA ASP A 53 -12.30 0.27 -1.62
C ASP A 53 -12.82 -0.90 -0.78
N LEU A 54 -12.53 -0.90 0.52
CA LEU A 54 -12.99 -1.95 1.45
C LEU A 54 -14.44 -1.76 1.92
N HIS A 55 -14.88 -0.52 2.10
CA HIS A 55 -16.14 -0.22 2.80
C HIS A 55 -17.17 0.56 1.97
N GLY A 56 -16.81 1.03 0.77
CA GLY A 56 -17.70 1.86 -0.06
C GLY A 56 -17.86 3.28 0.49
N ASP A 57 -19.10 3.67 0.73
CA ASP A 57 -19.45 4.98 1.31
C ASP A 57 -19.00 5.05 2.76
N VAL A 58 -18.23 6.08 3.14
CA VAL A 58 -17.72 6.25 4.50
C VAL A 58 -17.72 7.72 4.92
N PRO A 59 -17.73 8.03 6.23
CA PRO A 59 -17.55 9.40 6.72
C PRO A 59 -16.19 9.96 6.33
N MET A 60 -16.14 11.06 5.58
CA MET A 60 -14.90 11.73 5.18
C MET A 60 -14.91 13.23 5.48
N SER A 61 -15.90 13.94 4.97
CA SER A 61 -15.89 15.42 4.98
C SER A 61 -16.03 16.03 6.38
N GLU A 62 -16.63 15.31 7.32
CA GLU A 62 -16.91 15.77 8.67
C GLU A 62 -16.20 14.95 9.76
N CYS A 63 -15.43 13.89 9.38
CA CYS A 63 -14.93 12.90 10.33
C CYS A 63 -13.92 13.43 11.37
N PHE A 64 -13.25 14.55 11.10
CA PHE A 64 -12.27 15.14 12.02
C PHE A 64 -12.68 16.57 12.46
N SER A 65 -13.98 16.82 12.49
CA SER A 65 -14.59 18.04 13.00
C SER A 65 -15.26 17.78 14.37
N ASP A 66 -15.84 18.84 14.96
CA ASP A 66 -16.58 18.74 16.22
C ASP A 66 -17.98 18.11 16.06
N VAL A 67 -18.29 17.51 14.92
CA VAL A 67 -19.57 16.84 14.65
C VAL A 67 -19.57 15.45 15.27
N SER A 68 -20.49 15.20 16.20
CA SER A 68 -20.58 13.93 16.93
C SER A 68 -21.09 12.75 16.07
N ALA A 69 -21.82 13.05 14.99
CA ALA A 69 -22.34 12.07 14.05
C ALA A 69 -22.04 12.54 12.61
N PRO A 70 -20.80 12.32 12.11
CA PRO A 70 -20.42 12.75 10.78
C PRO A 70 -21.24 12.04 9.71
N LYS A 71 -21.61 12.78 8.67
CA LYS A 71 -22.33 12.20 7.53
C LYS A 71 -21.48 11.20 6.78
N ILE A 72 -22.15 10.25 6.14
CA ILE A 72 -21.53 9.31 5.20
C ILE A 72 -21.42 10.00 3.85
N ASP A 73 -20.21 10.07 3.32
CA ASP A 73 -19.94 10.58 1.98
C ASP A 73 -19.95 9.41 0.97
N SER A 74 -20.45 9.67 -0.24
CA SER A 74 -20.48 8.63 -1.27
C SER A 74 -19.06 8.29 -1.74
N GLN A 75 -18.85 7.04 -2.12
CA GLN A 75 -17.57 6.57 -2.67
C GLN A 75 -17.09 7.46 -3.83
N LYS A 76 -18.02 7.90 -4.70
CA LYS A 76 -17.70 8.86 -5.76
C LYS A 76 -17.09 10.15 -5.23
N ALA A 77 -17.70 10.76 -4.21
CA ALA A 77 -17.19 12.00 -3.62
C ALA A 77 -15.83 11.80 -2.95
N ILE A 78 -15.60 10.62 -2.38
CA ILE A 78 -14.30 10.25 -1.80
C ILE A 78 -13.24 10.13 -2.89
N TYR A 79 -13.53 9.47 -4.02
CA TYR A 79 -12.61 9.39 -5.16
C TYR A 79 -12.31 10.78 -5.74
N ASP A 80 -13.32 11.64 -5.91
CA ASP A 80 -13.12 13.03 -6.35
C ASP A 80 -12.13 13.77 -5.41
N SER A 81 -12.25 13.55 -4.10
CA SER A 81 -11.32 14.11 -3.10
C SER A 81 -9.92 13.50 -3.17
N ILE A 82 -9.80 12.18 -3.43
CA ILE A 82 -8.53 11.48 -3.63
C ILE A 82 -7.77 12.10 -4.80
N PHE A 83 -8.42 12.29 -5.94
CA PHE A 83 -7.80 12.91 -7.11
C PHE A 83 -7.36 14.35 -6.84
N ALA A 84 -8.22 15.15 -6.21
CA ALA A 84 -7.86 16.51 -5.82
C ALA A 84 -6.66 16.57 -4.85
N LYS A 85 -6.54 15.61 -3.92
CA LYS A 85 -5.39 15.52 -3.02
C LYS A 85 -4.10 15.14 -3.77
N LEU A 86 -4.17 14.23 -4.72
CA LEU A 86 -3.01 13.83 -5.52
C LEU A 86 -2.53 14.96 -6.44
N ASP A 87 -3.45 15.71 -7.04
CA ASP A 87 -3.11 16.91 -7.82
C ASP A 87 -2.48 18.01 -6.95
N ALA A 88 -3.04 18.23 -5.77
CA ALA A 88 -2.47 19.17 -4.80
C ALA A 88 -1.09 18.68 -4.30
N ALA A 89 -0.88 17.38 -4.14
CA ALA A 89 0.42 16.82 -3.78
C ALA A 89 1.48 17.15 -4.84
N GLN A 90 1.18 16.94 -6.13
CA GLN A 90 2.09 17.30 -7.23
C GLN A 90 2.46 18.79 -7.22
N ALA A 91 1.47 19.67 -7.07
CA ALA A 91 1.72 21.11 -6.97
C ALA A 91 2.63 21.46 -5.79
N ASN A 92 2.49 20.75 -4.65
CA ASN A 92 3.33 20.95 -3.48
C ASN A 92 4.75 20.37 -3.67
N PHE A 93 4.92 19.24 -4.35
CA PHE A 93 6.26 18.73 -4.68
C PHE A 93 7.05 19.68 -5.57
N VAL A 94 6.41 20.30 -6.57
CA VAL A 94 7.04 21.33 -7.40
C VAL A 94 7.49 22.52 -6.54
N ARG A 95 6.66 23.00 -5.61
CA ARG A 95 7.00 24.10 -4.68
C ARG A 95 8.08 23.70 -3.67
N GLY A 96 8.08 22.44 -3.24
CA GLY A 96 9.01 21.89 -2.27
C GLY A 96 10.37 21.48 -2.84
N ALA A 97 10.55 21.47 -4.16
CA ALA A 97 11.74 20.96 -4.82
C ALA A 97 13.05 21.67 -4.42
N SER A 98 12.97 22.92 -3.97
CA SER A 98 14.12 23.69 -3.44
C SER A 98 14.32 23.55 -1.93
N MET A 99 13.43 22.87 -1.23
CA MET A 99 13.49 22.73 0.22
C MET A 99 14.38 21.55 0.60
N LYS A 100 15.38 21.81 1.44
CA LYS A 100 16.27 20.79 1.98
C LYS A 100 15.84 20.42 3.39
N ASN A 101 14.57 20.06 3.58
CA ASN A 101 14.10 19.63 4.88
C ASN A 101 14.53 18.18 5.15
N GLY A 102 15.04 17.97 6.35
CA GLY A 102 15.62 16.69 6.75
C GLY A 102 14.65 15.53 6.58
N THR A 103 15.05 14.64 5.75
CA THR A 103 14.24 13.56 5.20
C THR A 103 14.64 12.21 5.76
N THR A 104 15.50 12.22 6.79
CA THR A 104 15.94 11.02 7.50
C THR A 104 14.81 10.28 8.19
N GLN A 105 13.69 10.96 8.44
CA GLN A 105 12.48 10.38 9.04
C GLN A 105 11.52 9.80 8.01
N ASP A 106 11.69 10.09 6.72
CA ASP A 106 10.93 9.46 5.65
C ASP A 106 11.46 8.04 5.43
N VAL A 107 10.73 7.07 5.92
CA VAL A 107 11.08 5.64 5.82
C VAL A 107 10.78 5.04 4.44
N ILE A 108 10.01 5.72 3.59
CA ILE A 108 9.58 5.21 2.28
C ILE A 108 10.60 5.58 1.21
N PHE A 109 10.85 6.86 0.98
CA PHE A 109 11.72 7.33 -0.10
C PHE A 109 12.91 8.16 0.38
N LYS A 110 13.15 8.24 1.69
CA LYS A 110 14.27 8.98 2.27
C LYS A 110 14.31 10.45 1.82
N GLY A 111 13.13 11.03 1.60
CA GLY A 111 12.93 12.41 1.16
C GLY A 111 13.16 12.68 -0.32
N ASN A 112 13.22 11.66 -1.12
CA ASN A 112 13.28 11.82 -2.56
C ASN A 112 11.93 12.27 -3.14
N LEU A 113 11.79 13.57 -3.42
CA LEU A 113 10.54 14.14 -3.92
C LEU A 113 10.17 13.68 -5.32
N GLN A 114 11.12 13.28 -6.16
CA GLN A 114 10.82 12.69 -7.47
C GLN A 114 10.13 11.32 -7.29
N LYS A 115 10.62 10.49 -6.36
CA LYS A 115 9.96 9.23 -6.04
C LYS A 115 8.58 9.44 -5.40
N TRP A 116 8.42 10.46 -4.55
CA TRP A 116 7.10 10.82 -4.02
C TRP A 116 6.15 11.30 -5.11
N SER A 117 6.62 12.13 -6.03
CA SER A 117 5.84 12.56 -7.20
C SER A 117 5.43 11.37 -8.06
N GLY A 118 6.36 10.48 -8.37
CA GLY A 118 6.07 9.26 -9.11
C GLY A 118 5.06 8.36 -8.40
N PHE A 119 5.16 8.22 -7.07
CA PHE A 119 4.20 7.47 -6.27
C PHE A 119 2.79 8.09 -6.32
N ALA A 120 2.69 9.42 -6.24
CA ALA A 120 1.39 10.10 -6.34
C ALA A 120 0.75 9.94 -7.73
N HIS A 121 1.55 10.01 -8.82
CA HIS A 121 1.09 9.70 -10.17
C HIS A 121 0.63 8.24 -10.30
N ALA A 122 1.40 7.30 -9.80
CA ALA A 122 1.07 5.87 -9.82
C ALA A 122 -0.22 5.57 -9.03
N LEU A 123 -0.41 6.18 -7.86
CA LEU A 123 -1.67 6.08 -7.10
C LEU A 123 -2.85 6.67 -7.87
N LYS A 124 -2.65 7.80 -8.55
CA LYS A 124 -3.71 8.40 -9.36
C LYS A 124 -4.11 7.49 -10.51
N ALA A 125 -3.14 6.90 -11.22
CA ALA A 125 -3.40 5.92 -12.27
C ALA A 125 -4.19 4.71 -11.73
N ARG A 126 -3.78 4.14 -10.58
CA ARG A 126 -4.48 3.03 -9.92
C ARG A 126 -5.94 3.38 -9.61
N TYR A 127 -6.17 4.50 -8.97
CA TYR A 127 -7.51 4.91 -8.56
C TYR A 127 -8.41 5.31 -9.74
N LEU A 128 -7.86 5.91 -10.79
CA LEU A 128 -8.57 6.10 -12.05
C LEU A 128 -9.00 4.76 -12.63
N LEU A 129 -8.10 3.76 -12.65
CA LEU A 129 -8.42 2.43 -13.14
C LEU A 129 -9.49 1.73 -12.30
N HIS A 130 -9.52 1.92 -10.96
CA HIS A 130 -10.60 1.42 -10.12
C HIS A 130 -11.97 1.99 -10.55
N THR A 131 -12.03 3.22 -10.98
CA THR A 131 -13.29 3.84 -11.46
C THR A 131 -13.73 3.35 -12.84
N TYR A 132 -12.86 2.63 -13.58
CA TYR A 132 -13.19 2.12 -14.92
C TYR A 132 -14.39 1.17 -14.90
N GLY A 133 -14.63 0.45 -13.80
CA GLY A 133 -15.79 -0.42 -13.65
C GLY A 133 -17.13 0.28 -13.89
N VAL A 134 -17.21 1.56 -13.50
CA VAL A 134 -18.42 2.39 -13.59
C VAL A 134 -18.35 3.45 -14.71
N ASN A 135 -17.15 3.82 -15.16
CA ASN A 135 -16.94 4.84 -16.20
C ASN A 135 -16.04 4.27 -17.30
N LYS A 136 -16.59 3.39 -18.12
CA LYS A 136 -15.89 2.70 -19.22
C LYS A 136 -15.70 3.60 -20.43
N THR A 137 -14.73 4.52 -20.36
CA THR A 137 -14.43 5.45 -21.46
C THR A 137 -12.97 5.38 -21.88
N ASP A 138 -12.70 5.57 -23.17
CA ASP A 138 -11.33 5.68 -23.68
C ASP A 138 -10.60 6.92 -23.13
N ALA A 139 -11.34 7.96 -22.76
CA ALA A 139 -10.78 9.16 -22.14
C ALA A 139 -10.16 8.83 -20.79
N LEU A 140 -10.86 8.04 -19.96
CA LEU A 140 -10.34 7.58 -18.67
C LEU A 140 -9.08 6.72 -18.83
N LEU A 141 -9.08 5.81 -19.79
CA LEU A 141 -7.89 4.97 -20.06
C LEU A 141 -6.70 5.79 -20.55
N ARG A 142 -6.93 6.83 -21.35
CA ARG A 142 -5.85 7.76 -21.73
C ARG A 142 -5.32 8.55 -20.53
N GLU A 143 -6.18 8.92 -19.59
CA GLU A 143 -5.74 9.57 -18.35
C GLU A 143 -4.91 8.62 -17.48
N VAL A 144 -5.33 7.36 -17.33
CA VAL A 144 -4.54 6.32 -16.66
C VAL A 144 -3.15 6.19 -17.28
N LEU A 145 -3.07 6.08 -18.61
CA LEU A 145 -1.79 6.00 -19.32
C LEU A 145 -0.93 7.25 -19.10
N SER A 146 -1.54 8.44 -19.16
CA SER A 146 -0.82 9.70 -18.93
C SER A 146 -0.22 9.78 -17.54
N GLU A 147 -0.94 9.35 -16.51
CA GLU A 147 -0.43 9.31 -15.14
C GLU A 147 0.65 8.23 -14.97
N THR A 148 0.49 7.09 -15.62
CA THR A 148 1.51 6.03 -15.64
C THR A 148 2.80 6.51 -16.31
N ASP A 149 2.70 7.15 -17.48
CA ASP A 149 3.85 7.70 -18.19
C ASP A 149 4.56 8.79 -17.35
N ALA A 150 3.79 9.61 -16.63
CA ALA A 150 4.34 10.62 -15.74
C ALA A 150 5.12 10.00 -14.56
N ALA A 151 4.61 8.90 -13.98
CA ALA A 151 5.32 8.17 -12.95
C ALA A 151 6.65 7.58 -13.46
N ILE A 152 6.62 6.97 -14.64
CA ILE A 152 7.80 6.38 -15.29
C ILE A 152 8.82 7.47 -15.63
N ALA A 153 8.37 8.62 -16.15
CA ALA A 153 9.23 9.72 -16.56
C ALA A 153 10.08 10.31 -15.42
N VAL A 154 9.59 10.28 -14.19
CA VAL A 154 10.35 10.69 -13.00
C VAL A 154 11.21 9.58 -12.39
N GLY A 155 11.28 8.42 -13.06
CA GLY A 155 12.09 7.27 -12.61
C GLY A 155 11.47 6.52 -11.44
N PHE A 156 10.14 6.54 -11.30
CA PHE A 156 9.47 5.76 -10.28
C PHE A 156 9.51 4.27 -10.64
N ASP A 157 9.98 3.45 -9.72
CA ASP A 157 10.19 2.01 -9.87
C ASP A 157 9.47 1.17 -8.82
N GLY A 158 8.49 1.77 -8.17
CA GLY A 158 7.71 1.18 -7.08
C GLY A 158 8.05 1.77 -5.71
N SER A 159 7.27 1.42 -4.73
CA SER A 159 7.46 1.84 -3.34
C SER A 159 7.37 0.66 -2.39
N ASN A 160 8.37 0.53 -1.55
CA ASN A 160 8.46 -0.53 -0.55
C ASN A 160 8.61 0.08 0.83
N LEU A 161 7.82 -0.42 1.78
CA LEU A 161 8.01 -0.11 3.19
C LEU A 161 9.06 -1.07 3.76
N ASN A 162 10.26 -0.59 3.98
CA ASN A 162 11.41 -1.36 4.42
C ASN A 162 11.83 -0.95 5.85
N VAL A 163 10.94 -1.20 6.81
CA VAL A 163 11.12 -0.86 8.23
C VAL A 163 11.18 -2.08 9.13
N PHE A 164 11.00 -3.25 8.56
CA PHE A 164 10.96 -4.51 9.30
C PHE A 164 12.36 -5.05 9.58
N ASP A 165 12.50 -5.74 10.68
CA ASP A 165 13.76 -6.38 11.12
C ASP A 165 13.51 -7.80 11.62
N THR A 166 14.56 -8.50 11.98
CA THR A 166 14.50 -9.87 12.53
C THR A 166 14.26 -9.91 14.05
N GLY A 167 14.14 -8.75 14.68
CA GLY A 167 13.99 -8.63 16.12
C GLY A 167 12.59 -8.21 16.55
N SER A 168 12.45 -6.91 16.82
CA SER A 168 11.23 -6.37 17.44
C SER A 168 10.16 -5.88 16.45
N GLN A 169 10.53 -5.67 15.20
CA GLN A 169 9.65 -5.14 14.15
C GLN A 169 9.55 -6.11 12.98
N ASN A 170 9.02 -7.28 13.24
CA ASN A 170 8.83 -8.27 12.18
C ASN A 170 7.74 -7.82 11.19
N ASN A 171 7.89 -8.25 9.94
CA ASN A 171 6.84 -8.12 8.94
C ASN A 171 5.52 -8.74 9.44
N SER A 172 4.41 -8.07 9.22
CA SER A 172 3.09 -8.47 9.74
C SER A 172 2.63 -9.83 9.22
N TRP A 173 2.94 -10.16 7.96
CA TRP A 173 2.62 -11.45 7.36
C TRP A 173 3.44 -12.58 7.99
N TYR A 174 4.75 -12.33 8.21
CA TYR A 174 5.60 -13.28 8.92
C TYR A 174 5.09 -13.51 10.35
N ALA A 175 4.81 -12.44 11.10
CA ALA A 175 4.33 -12.53 12.48
C ALA A 175 3.00 -13.29 12.56
N TYR A 176 2.10 -13.07 11.61
CA TYR A 176 0.83 -13.78 11.53
C TYR A 176 1.04 -15.26 11.18
N TRP A 177 1.85 -15.57 10.18
CA TRP A 177 2.17 -16.95 9.82
C TRP A 177 2.84 -17.68 10.99
N TYR A 178 3.87 -17.06 11.59
CA TYR A 178 4.62 -17.65 12.69
C TYR A 178 3.74 -17.96 13.91
N SER A 179 2.77 -17.10 14.21
CA SER A 179 1.89 -17.28 15.39
C SER A 179 0.70 -18.18 15.14
N ARG A 180 0.22 -18.30 13.89
CA ARG A 180 -1.07 -18.94 13.57
C ARG A 180 -0.96 -20.09 12.59
N GLU A 181 0.04 -20.11 11.72
CA GLU A 181 0.28 -21.17 10.70
C GLU A 181 -0.89 -21.38 9.72
N TYR A 182 -1.76 -20.37 9.54
CA TYR A 182 -2.99 -20.47 8.75
C TYR A 182 -2.88 -19.84 7.36
N ILE A 183 -1.74 -19.26 7.02
CA ILE A 183 -1.54 -18.61 5.73
C ILE A 183 -0.89 -19.58 4.77
N GLY A 184 -1.50 -19.74 3.61
CA GLY A 184 -0.92 -20.50 2.50
C GLY A 184 -1.19 -19.83 1.17
N ALA A 185 -0.39 -20.19 0.18
CA ALA A 185 -0.66 -19.82 -1.20
C ALA A 185 -1.93 -20.51 -1.67
N THR A 186 -2.79 -19.78 -2.39
CA THR A 186 -3.98 -20.40 -2.98
C THR A 186 -3.58 -21.23 -4.21
N THR A 187 -4.26 -22.34 -4.42
CA THR A 187 -4.07 -23.18 -5.62
C THR A 187 -4.31 -22.38 -6.91
N THR A 188 -5.13 -21.33 -6.88
CA THR A 188 -5.36 -20.45 -8.03
C THR A 188 -4.07 -19.72 -8.43
N VAL A 189 -3.36 -19.11 -7.47
CA VAL A 189 -2.11 -18.40 -7.72
C VAL A 189 -1.01 -19.39 -8.13
N ASP A 190 -0.90 -20.50 -7.43
CA ASP A 190 0.06 -21.56 -7.72
C ASP A 190 -0.09 -22.09 -9.15
N ASN A 191 -1.32 -22.48 -9.52
CA ASN A 191 -1.61 -22.97 -10.88
C ASN A 191 -1.32 -21.89 -11.94
N LEU A 192 -1.70 -20.64 -11.67
CA LEU A 192 -1.46 -19.53 -12.61
C LEU A 192 0.02 -19.33 -12.89
N LEU A 193 0.88 -19.45 -11.88
CA LEU A 193 2.33 -19.33 -12.02
C LEU A 193 2.92 -20.55 -12.76
N LYS A 194 2.48 -21.75 -12.41
CA LYS A 194 2.91 -23.01 -13.05
C LYS A 194 2.51 -23.10 -14.52
N ASP A 195 1.25 -22.80 -14.83
CA ASP A 195 0.72 -22.85 -16.20
C ASP A 195 1.44 -21.88 -17.15
N ARG A 196 1.98 -20.80 -16.60
CA ARG A 196 2.75 -19.79 -17.35
C ARG A 196 4.26 -20.01 -17.33
N ASN A 197 4.75 -21.06 -16.65
CA ASN A 197 6.16 -21.26 -16.36
C ASN A 197 6.82 -19.99 -15.79
N ASP A 198 6.12 -19.30 -14.88
CA ASP A 198 6.57 -18.05 -14.31
C ASP A 198 7.79 -18.28 -13.41
N PRO A 199 8.93 -17.61 -13.66
CA PRO A 199 10.16 -17.83 -12.87
C PRO A 199 10.03 -17.41 -11.41
N ARG A 200 8.96 -16.72 -11.04
CA ARG A 200 8.66 -16.32 -9.65
C ARG A 200 8.00 -17.43 -8.85
N GLU A 201 7.49 -18.48 -9.50
CA GLU A 201 6.80 -19.57 -8.81
C GLU A 201 7.61 -20.13 -7.64
N PRO A 202 8.91 -20.49 -7.77
CA PRO A 202 9.69 -21.01 -6.64
C PRO A 202 9.93 -20.01 -5.53
N ILE A 203 9.75 -18.71 -5.79
CA ILE A 203 9.91 -17.64 -4.80
C ILE A 203 8.62 -17.43 -4.02
N TYR A 204 7.46 -17.54 -4.70
CA TYR A 204 6.15 -17.28 -4.10
C TYR A 204 5.54 -18.52 -3.43
N ASN A 205 5.91 -19.72 -3.86
CA ASN A 205 5.30 -20.97 -3.39
C ASN A 205 6.34 -21.88 -2.74
N TYR A 206 6.94 -21.41 -1.65
CA TYR A 206 7.78 -22.28 -0.83
C TYR A 206 6.91 -23.20 0.02
N ALA A 207 7.21 -24.48 -0.03
CA ALA A 207 6.68 -25.43 0.94
C ALA A 207 7.38 -25.21 2.30
N CYS A 208 6.59 -24.94 3.31
CA CYS A 208 7.07 -24.83 4.69
C CYS A 208 6.27 -25.82 5.54
N TYR A 209 6.95 -26.62 6.34
CA TYR A 209 6.32 -27.49 7.32
C TYR A 209 7.12 -27.44 8.64
N LYS A 210 6.44 -27.67 9.74
CA LYS A 210 7.11 -27.92 11.00
C LYS A 210 7.47 -29.40 11.08
N ASP A 211 8.70 -29.69 11.46
CA ASP A 211 9.07 -31.05 11.81
C ASP A 211 8.41 -31.46 13.15
N ILE A 212 8.53 -32.73 13.50
CA ILE A 212 7.97 -33.26 14.74
C ILE A 212 8.62 -32.69 16.01
N THR A 213 9.72 -31.96 15.88
CA THR A 213 10.41 -31.25 16.99
C THR A 213 9.91 -29.80 17.12
N GLY A 214 9.07 -29.33 16.21
CA GLY A 214 8.56 -27.97 16.18
C GLY A 214 9.50 -26.95 15.53
N ALA A 215 10.61 -27.39 14.94
CA ALA A 215 11.47 -26.53 14.16
C ALA A 215 10.87 -26.27 12.77
N ASP A 216 10.90 -25.01 12.34
CA ASP A 216 10.43 -24.65 11.00
C ASP A 216 11.42 -25.17 9.97
N THR A 217 10.96 -26.03 9.08
CA THR A 217 11.76 -26.58 7.99
C THR A 217 11.24 -26.02 6.67
N VAL A 218 12.11 -25.33 5.95
CA VAL A 218 11.82 -24.86 4.60
C VAL A 218 12.24 -25.95 3.63
N ALA A 219 11.28 -26.53 2.92
CA ALA A 219 11.57 -27.52 1.89
C ALA A 219 12.16 -26.83 0.65
N THR A 220 12.99 -27.54 -0.09
CA THR A 220 13.52 -27.05 -1.36
C THR A 220 12.42 -26.92 -2.42
N PRO A 221 12.57 -26.00 -3.40
CA PRO A 221 11.65 -25.93 -4.53
C PRO A 221 11.51 -27.29 -5.21
N GLY A 222 10.30 -27.81 -5.30
CA GLY A 222 10.02 -29.16 -5.80
C GLY A 222 9.41 -30.11 -4.77
N ASP A 223 9.63 -29.86 -3.49
CA ASP A 223 9.03 -30.63 -2.39
C ASP A 223 7.64 -30.09 -1.98
N ALA A 224 7.19 -29.01 -2.64
CA ALA A 224 5.89 -28.37 -2.37
C ALA A 224 4.71 -29.34 -2.47
N LYS A 225 4.79 -30.33 -3.37
CA LYS A 225 3.75 -31.36 -3.53
C LYS A 225 3.74 -32.33 -2.37
N LEU A 226 4.90 -32.74 -1.88
CA LEU A 226 5.04 -33.62 -0.71
C LEU A 226 4.61 -32.93 0.58
N ALA A 227 4.91 -31.65 0.73
CA ALA A 227 4.51 -30.87 1.90
C ALA A 227 2.98 -30.63 1.92
N ALA A 228 2.35 -30.39 0.78
CA ALA A 228 0.89 -30.28 0.66
C ALA A 228 0.18 -31.60 0.96
N GLU A 229 0.77 -32.72 0.60
CA GLU A 229 0.24 -34.05 0.90
C GLU A 229 0.46 -34.47 2.39
N GLN A 230 1.36 -33.77 3.10
CA GLN A 230 1.73 -34.05 4.50
C GLN A 230 1.26 -32.95 5.47
N GLU A 231 0.16 -32.27 5.19
CA GLU A 231 -0.34 -31.13 5.95
C GLU A 231 0.55 -29.87 5.88
N GLY A 232 1.50 -29.83 4.98
CA GLY A 232 2.30 -28.64 4.70
C GLY A 232 1.48 -27.57 4.00
N VAL A 233 1.70 -26.32 4.37
CA VAL A 233 1.06 -25.15 3.76
C VAL A 233 2.08 -24.44 2.90
N ASN A 234 1.80 -24.28 1.60
CA ASN A 234 2.63 -23.44 0.74
C ASN A 234 2.50 -21.99 1.18
N VAL A 235 3.61 -21.41 1.60
CA VAL A 235 3.68 -20.01 2.02
C VAL A 235 4.61 -19.29 1.06
N PRO A 236 4.26 -18.09 0.59
CA PRO A 236 5.21 -17.28 -0.16
C PRO A 236 6.52 -17.12 0.65
N ALA A 237 7.66 -17.49 0.04
CA ALA A 237 8.96 -17.42 0.71
C ALA A 237 9.26 -16.03 1.29
N PHE A 238 8.71 -15.01 0.66
CA PHE A 238 8.74 -13.63 1.12
C PHE A 238 8.18 -13.46 2.54
N TYR A 239 7.12 -14.17 2.90
CA TYR A 239 6.50 -14.10 4.24
C TYR A 239 7.21 -14.96 5.29
N LEU A 240 8.16 -15.78 4.89
CA LEU A 240 9.00 -16.53 5.83
C LEU A 240 10.17 -15.68 6.35
N ASN A 241 10.38 -14.50 5.83
CA ASN A 241 11.42 -13.59 6.28
C ASN A 241 10.83 -12.52 7.19
N PRO A 242 11.20 -12.46 8.50
CA PRO A 242 10.70 -11.46 9.42
C PRO A 242 11.09 -10.03 9.03
N ALA A 243 12.15 -9.87 8.26
CA ALA A 243 12.61 -8.57 7.75
C ALA A 243 12.14 -8.28 6.31
N ALA A 244 11.18 -9.05 5.77
CA ALA A 244 10.63 -8.78 4.45
C ALA A 244 9.96 -7.39 4.39
N TYR A 245 10.17 -6.71 3.29
CA TYR A 245 9.50 -5.41 3.05
C TYR A 245 8.07 -5.62 2.54
N GLU A 246 7.21 -4.65 2.75
CA GLU A 246 5.87 -4.62 2.17
C GLU A 246 5.83 -3.74 0.92
N HIS A 247 5.15 -4.24 -0.11
CA HIS A 247 4.90 -3.46 -1.31
C HIS A 247 3.74 -2.50 -1.08
N LEU A 248 4.00 -1.20 -1.12
CA LEU A 248 2.95 -0.18 -1.17
C LEU A 248 2.44 0.01 -2.61
N PHE A 249 3.36 -0.14 -3.57
CA PHE A 249 3.06 -0.09 -4.98
C PHE A 249 4.12 -0.90 -5.75
N SER A 250 3.69 -1.87 -6.52
CA SER A 250 4.58 -2.69 -7.34
C SER A 250 4.87 -2.02 -8.68
N LYS A 251 6.12 -2.10 -9.16
CA LYS A 251 6.47 -1.65 -10.50
C LYS A 251 5.64 -2.32 -11.60
N SER A 252 5.19 -3.55 -11.37
CA SER A 252 4.35 -4.29 -12.32
C SER A 252 2.93 -3.73 -12.44
N GLU A 253 2.52 -2.80 -11.58
CA GLU A 253 1.25 -2.09 -11.69
C GLU A 253 1.33 -0.90 -12.65
N LEU A 254 2.54 -0.46 -12.99
CA LEU A 254 2.78 0.56 -14.04
C LEU A 254 2.71 -0.08 -15.42
#